data_7436c7fadbd2961a01cbdb38584b33db
#
_entry.id   7436c7fadbd2961a01cbdb38584b33db
#
_cell.length_a   1.000
_cell.length_b   1.000
_cell.length_c   1.000
_cell.angle_alpha   90.00
_cell.angle_beta   90.00
_cell.angle_gamma   90.00
#
_symmetry.space_group_name_H-M   'P 1'
#
loop_
_entity.id
_entity.type
_entity.pdbx_description
1 polymer ?
#
loop_
_entity_poly.entity_id
_entity_poly.type
_entity_poly.pdbx_seq_one_letter_code
_entity_poly.pdbx_strand_id
1 'polypeptide(L)'
;MVNICVIGAGNGGQALAAYFAMKGFDTSLFNRSSWRIAPIIENRRIKLEGEVKGVYEISFATTNLEEAMKGRKLLMVVVPAFAHREIAERMAPFVEDGQIILLNPGRTGGVLEFKNVFKNKGVNKDVIIAEAQTFIFASRMSNPGVVKIFRIKNAVPIAALPSKRNGELKEVMKDVMPEFEVADNIIYTSFNNIGAVFHPATLLLNAARIESTA
;
A
#
# COMPACT_ATOMS: atom_id res chain seq x y z
N MET A 1 20.11 1.84 -2.53
CA MET A 1 18.84 2.46 -2.07
C MET A 1 17.69 1.58 -2.54
N VAL A 2 16.64 1.41 -1.76
CA VAL A 2 15.49 0.55 -2.12
C VAL A 2 14.64 1.27 -3.17
N ASN A 3 14.36 0.60 -4.30
CA ASN A 3 13.45 1.11 -5.33
C ASN A 3 12.03 0.63 -4.99
N ILE A 4 11.06 1.54 -5.03
CA ILE A 4 9.70 1.29 -4.54
C ILE A 4 8.68 1.44 -5.67
N CYS A 5 7.71 0.53 -5.74
CA CYS A 5 6.50 0.70 -6.54
C CYS A 5 5.29 0.83 -5.63
N VAL A 6 4.49 1.87 -5.81
CA VAL A 6 3.19 2.01 -5.15
C VAL A 6 2.08 1.60 -6.13
N ILE A 7 1.33 0.57 -5.76
CA ILE A 7 0.26 -0.02 -6.58
C ILE A 7 -1.09 0.43 -6.04
N GLY A 8 -1.76 1.31 -6.78
CA GLY A 8 -3.00 1.96 -6.41
C GLY A 8 -2.81 3.44 -6.07
N ALA A 9 -3.42 4.34 -6.85
CA ALA A 9 -3.31 5.78 -6.70
C ALA A 9 -4.57 6.42 -6.08
N GLY A 10 -5.13 5.77 -5.07
CA GLY A 10 -6.17 6.36 -4.22
C GLY A 10 -5.58 7.35 -3.19
N ASN A 11 -6.40 7.71 -2.19
CA ASN A 11 -5.99 8.62 -1.10
C ASN A 11 -4.65 8.22 -0.46
N GLY A 12 -4.49 6.93 -0.17
CA GLY A 12 -3.29 6.42 0.48
C GLY A 12 -2.12 6.27 -0.49
N GLY A 13 -2.36 5.76 -1.70
CA GLY A 13 -1.26 5.46 -2.62
C GLY A 13 -0.52 6.71 -3.08
N GLN A 14 -1.23 7.78 -3.43
CA GLN A 14 -0.58 9.04 -3.79
C GLN A 14 0.16 9.65 -2.58
N ALA A 15 -0.41 9.53 -1.36
CA ALA A 15 0.27 9.97 -0.14
C ALA A 15 1.59 9.22 0.08
N LEU A 16 1.58 7.88 -0.04
CA LEU A 16 2.78 7.06 0.11
C LEU A 16 3.81 7.35 -0.97
N ALA A 17 3.39 7.44 -2.24
CA ALA A 17 4.31 7.73 -3.35
C ALA A 17 5.06 9.05 -3.13
N ALA A 18 4.33 10.12 -2.77
CA ALA A 18 4.94 11.41 -2.47
C ALA A 18 5.83 11.36 -1.21
N TYR A 19 5.41 10.62 -0.18
CA TYR A 19 6.18 10.48 1.05
C TYR A 19 7.51 9.76 0.83
N PHE A 20 7.52 8.70 0.02
CA PHE A 20 8.75 8.01 -0.35
C PHE A 20 9.67 8.90 -1.22
N ALA A 21 9.09 9.63 -2.18
CA ALA A 21 9.85 10.59 -2.97
C ALA A 21 10.47 11.71 -2.10
N MET A 22 9.74 12.20 -1.09
CA MET A 22 10.26 13.14 -0.09
C MET A 22 11.48 12.59 0.65
N LYS A 23 11.46 11.30 0.96
CA LYS A 23 12.59 10.61 1.60
C LYS A 23 13.74 10.26 0.63
N GLY A 24 13.61 10.60 -0.64
CA GLY A 24 14.64 10.37 -1.67
C GLY A 24 14.62 8.98 -2.31
N PHE A 25 13.57 8.17 -2.08
CA PHE A 25 13.44 6.86 -2.72
C PHE A 25 13.00 6.99 -4.19
N ASP A 26 13.62 6.19 -5.06
CA ASP A 26 13.15 5.99 -6.44
C ASP A 26 11.78 5.31 -6.41
N THR A 27 10.75 6.07 -6.75
CA THR A 27 9.35 5.65 -6.55
C THR A 27 8.57 5.69 -7.86
N SER A 28 8.00 4.55 -8.26
CA SER A 28 6.99 4.46 -9.31
C SER A 28 5.58 4.37 -8.73
N LEU A 29 4.60 4.86 -9.47
CA LEU A 29 3.18 4.83 -9.09
C LEU A 29 2.35 4.18 -10.20
N PHE A 30 1.64 3.12 -9.86
CA PHE A 30 0.69 2.47 -10.75
C PHE A 30 -0.76 2.75 -10.36
N ASN A 31 -1.61 2.98 -11.35
CA ASN A 31 -3.05 2.91 -11.17
C ASN A 31 -3.75 2.40 -12.42
N ARG A 32 -4.77 1.54 -12.24
CA ARG A 32 -5.56 1.00 -13.34
C ARG A 32 -6.29 2.08 -14.15
N SER A 33 -6.81 3.09 -13.48
CA SER A 33 -7.61 4.16 -14.09
C SER A 33 -6.73 5.37 -14.39
N SER A 34 -6.59 5.71 -15.67
CA SER A 34 -5.73 6.81 -16.14
C SER A 34 -6.11 8.16 -15.55
N TRP A 35 -7.40 8.48 -15.44
CA TRP A 35 -7.87 9.77 -14.93
C TRP A 35 -7.36 10.12 -13.52
N ARG A 36 -7.08 9.10 -12.69
CA ARG A 36 -6.56 9.31 -11.33
C ARG A 36 -5.11 9.73 -11.30
N ILE A 37 -4.37 9.43 -12.34
CA ILE A 37 -2.91 9.66 -12.39
C ILE A 37 -2.48 10.50 -13.60
N ALA A 38 -3.39 10.92 -14.47
CA ALA A 38 -3.06 11.69 -15.65
C ALA A 38 -2.17 12.91 -15.35
N PRO A 39 -2.49 13.78 -14.37
CA PRO A 39 -1.61 14.91 -14.03
C PRO A 39 -0.24 14.47 -13.50
N ILE A 40 -0.18 13.28 -12.85
CA ILE A 40 1.07 12.76 -12.29
C ILE A 40 1.93 12.12 -13.39
N ILE A 41 1.31 11.52 -14.42
CA ILE A 41 2.03 11.01 -15.60
C ILE A 41 2.75 12.18 -16.31
N GLU A 42 2.07 13.32 -16.45
CA GLU A 42 2.60 14.48 -17.19
C GLU A 42 3.74 15.19 -16.44
N ASN A 43 3.55 15.45 -15.15
CA ASN A 43 4.47 16.31 -14.39
C ASN A 43 5.29 15.59 -13.32
N ARG A 44 5.00 14.31 -13.04
CA ARG A 44 5.63 13.45 -12.02
C ARG A 44 5.55 14.00 -10.59
N ARG A 45 4.70 14.98 -10.33
CA ARG A 45 4.64 15.68 -9.05
C ARG A 45 3.37 15.39 -8.29
N ILE A 46 3.53 15.23 -6.97
CA ILE A 46 2.42 15.10 -6.04
C ILE A 46 2.62 16.12 -4.92
N LYS A 47 1.60 16.94 -4.69
CA LYS A 47 1.56 17.90 -3.59
C LYS A 47 1.03 17.24 -2.34
N LEU A 48 1.79 17.31 -1.26
CA LEU A 48 1.35 16.95 0.09
C LEU A 48 0.91 18.20 0.86
N GLU A 49 -0.17 18.05 1.60
CA GLU A 49 -0.72 19.05 2.52
C GLU A 49 -0.98 18.41 3.90
N GLY A 50 -1.10 19.23 4.94
CA GLY A 50 -1.41 18.77 6.29
C GLY A 50 -0.18 18.59 7.15
N GLU A 51 0.01 17.41 7.76
CA GLU A 51 1.14 17.10 8.65
C GLU A 51 2.49 17.14 7.93
N VAL A 52 2.49 16.73 6.66
CA VAL A 52 3.62 16.89 5.75
C VAL A 52 3.20 17.83 4.63
N LYS A 53 4.09 18.77 4.26
CA LYS A 53 3.80 19.78 3.22
C LYS A 53 4.94 19.82 2.21
N GLY A 54 4.60 19.98 0.95
CA GLY A 54 5.57 20.15 -0.14
C GLY A 54 5.08 19.59 -1.46
N VAL A 55 5.88 19.74 -2.49
CA VAL A 55 5.67 19.12 -3.81
C VAL A 55 6.84 18.20 -4.07
N TYR A 56 6.55 16.92 -4.28
CA TYR A 56 7.57 15.91 -4.43
C TYR A 56 7.44 15.21 -5.77
N GLU A 57 8.59 14.99 -6.41
CA GLU A 57 8.68 14.38 -7.73
C GLU A 57 8.97 12.89 -7.58
N ILE A 58 8.07 12.05 -8.11
CA ILE A 58 8.28 10.61 -8.25
C ILE A 58 9.01 10.29 -9.56
N SER A 59 9.58 9.10 -9.68
CA SER A 59 10.33 8.72 -10.88
C SER A 59 9.42 8.66 -12.11
N PHE A 60 8.26 8.02 -11.98
CA PHE A 60 7.19 8.04 -13.00
C PHE A 60 5.87 7.49 -12.45
N ALA A 61 4.79 7.77 -13.19
CA ALA A 61 3.49 7.14 -12.97
C ALA A 61 3.01 6.49 -14.28
N THR A 62 2.34 5.36 -14.18
CA THR A 62 1.90 4.61 -15.36
C THR A 62 0.63 3.79 -15.10
N THR A 63 -0.10 3.46 -16.18
CA THR A 63 -1.19 2.47 -16.16
C THR A 63 -0.72 1.08 -16.57
N ASN A 64 0.55 0.91 -16.89
CA ASN A 64 1.18 -0.38 -17.18
C ASN A 64 1.78 -0.96 -15.90
N LEU A 65 1.20 -2.07 -15.40
CA LEU A 65 1.63 -2.68 -14.14
C LEU A 65 3.03 -3.31 -14.24
N GLU A 66 3.35 -3.94 -15.37
CA GLU A 66 4.67 -4.53 -15.63
C GLU A 66 5.76 -3.47 -15.53
N GLU A 67 5.59 -2.36 -16.25
CA GLU A 67 6.51 -1.23 -16.22
C GLU A 67 6.72 -0.68 -14.81
N ALA A 68 5.61 -0.52 -14.06
CA ALA A 68 5.67 0.00 -12.70
C ALA A 68 6.45 -0.90 -11.74
N MET A 69 6.34 -2.23 -11.89
CA MET A 69 6.93 -3.23 -10.98
C MET A 69 8.38 -3.59 -11.33
N LYS A 70 8.78 -3.44 -12.58
CA LYS A 70 10.06 -3.90 -13.09
C LYS A 70 11.25 -3.35 -12.30
N GLY A 71 12.10 -4.24 -11.77
CA GLY A 71 13.30 -3.89 -11.01
C GLY A 71 13.03 -3.22 -9.66
N ARG A 72 11.78 -3.21 -9.16
CA ARG A 72 11.42 -2.63 -7.86
C ARG A 72 11.56 -3.67 -6.76
N LYS A 73 12.30 -3.33 -5.72
CA LYS A 73 12.50 -4.22 -4.55
C LYS A 73 11.27 -4.31 -3.66
N LEU A 74 10.59 -3.19 -3.44
CA LEU A 74 9.43 -3.09 -2.56
C LEU A 74 8.18 -2.69 -3.34
N LEU A 75 7.17 -3.54 -3.31
CA LEU A 75 5.87 -3.34 -3.95
C LEU A 75 4.83 -3.04 -2.86
N MET A 76 4.45 -1.78 -2.71
CA MET A 76 3.44 -1.32 -1.74
C MET A 76 2.05 -1.40 -2.36
N VAL A 77 1.27 -2.41 -2.03
CA VAL A 77 -0.09 -2.59 -2.54
C VAL A 77 -1.08 -1.79 -1.70
N VAL A 78 -1.63 -0.73 -2.27
CA VAL A 78 -2.50 0.25 -1.61
C VAL A 78 -3.86 0.28 -2.29
N VAL A 79 -4.56 -0.84 -2.20
CA VAL A 79 -5.91 -1.02 -2.76
C VAL A 79 -6.88 -1.50 -1.69
N PRO A 80 -8.20 -1.30 -1.88
CA PRO A 80 -9.21 -1.88 -0.98
C PRO A 80 -9.15 -3.42 -0.98
N ALA A 81 -9.55 -4.04 0.13
CA ALA A 81 -9.46 -5.50 0.31
C ALA A 81 -10.19 -6.31 -0.79
N PHE A 82 -11.32 -5.82 -1.30
CA PHE A 82 -12.03 -6.48 -2.38
C PHE A 82 -11.26 -6.54 -3.72
N ALA A 83 -10.23 -5.71 -3.87
CA ALA A 83 -9.38 -5.68 -5.06
C ALA A 83 -8.10 -6.54 -4.90
N HIS A 84 -7.86 -7.16 -3.75
CA HIS A 84 -6.64 -7.94 -3.49
C HIS A 84 -6.48 -9.08 -4.49
N ARG A 85 -7.54 -9.86 -4.74
CA ARG A 85 -7.51 -10.96 -5.72
C ARG A 85 -7.17 -10.47 -7.12
N GLU A 86 -7.91 -9.48 -7.62
CA GLU A 86 -7.68 -8.93 -8.96
C GLU A 86 -6.25 -8.43 -9.14
N ILE A 87 -5.74 -7.65 -8.16
CA ILE A 87 -4.39 -7.11 -8.29
C ILE A 87 -3.32 -8.19 -8.16
N ALA A 88 -3.51 -9.20 -7.32
CA ALA A 88 -2.61 -10.35 -7.21
C ALA A 88 -2.55 -11.14 -8.54
N GLU A 89 -3.70 -11.38 -9.19
CA GLU A 89 -3.76 -12.05 -10.50
C GLU A 89 -3.01 -11.26 -11.57
N ARG A 90 -3.13 -9.94 -11.56
CA ARG A 90 -2.44 -9.05 -12.50
C ARG A 90 -0.95 -8.93 -12.24
N MET A 91 -0.52 -9.02 -10.97
CA MET A 91 0.89 -8.97 -10.59
C MET A 91 1.61 -10.29 -10.89
N ALA A 92 0.92 -11.42 -10.80
CA ALA A 92 1.50 -12.76 -10.89
C ALA A 92 2.44 -12.99 -12.08
N PRO A 93 2.15 -12.51 -13.31
CA PRO A 93 3.06 -12.70 -14.45
C PRO A 93 4.37 -11.89 -14.36
N PHE A 94 4.40 -10.83 -13.55
CA PHE A 94 5.46 -9.82 -13.57
C PHE A 94 6.30 -9.77 -12.30
N VAL A 95 6.01 -10.60 -11.30
CA VAL A 95 6.81 -10.64 -10.08
C VAL A 95 8.20 -11.20 -10.34
N GLU A 96 9.19 -10.64 -9.67
CA GLU A 96 10.61 -10.99 -9.80
C GLU A 96 11.13 -11.57 -8.48
N ASP A 97 12.19 -12.40 -8.59
CA ASP A 97 12.83 -12.98 -7.40
C ASP A 97 13.37 -11.88 -6.47
N GLY A 98 13.18 -12.08 -5.19
CA GLY A 98 13.64 -11.18 -4.14
C GLY A 98 12.74 -9.96 -3.90
N GLN A 99 11.63 -9.80 -4.61
CA GLN A 99 10.67 -8.73 -4.34
C GLN A 99 9.94 -8.92 -3.01
N ILE A 100 9.60 -7.81 -2.39
CA ILE A 100 8.76 -7.76 -1.18
C ILE A 100 7.45 -7.09 -1.57
N ILE A 101 6.34 -7.79 -1.37
CA ILE A 101 4.98 -7.30 -1.60
C ILE A 101 4.37 -7.00 -0.23
N LEU A 102 4.13 -5.73 0.09
CA LEU A 102 3.51 -5.31 1.34
C LEU A 102 2.10 -4.77 1.08
N LEU A 103 1.09 -5.50 1.55
CA LEU A 103 -0.30 -5.07 1.51
C LEU A 103 -0.52 -3.98 2.57
N ASN A 104 -0.96 -2.82 2.15
CA ASN A 104 -1.09 -1.67 3.05
C ASN A 104 -2.48 -1.00 2.93
N PRO A 105 -3.46 -1.49 3.71
CA PRO A 105 -3.41 -2.62 4.64
C PRO A 105 -3.75 -3.98 4.00
N GLY A 106 -3.33 -5.07 4.65
CA GLY A 106 -3.74 -6.43 4.28
C GLY A 106 -5.18 -6.77 4.68
N ARG A 107 -5.69 -6.09 5.71
CA ARG A 107 -6.97 -6.43 6.31
C ARG A 107 -6.95 -7.87 6.85
N THR A 108 -8.10 -8.51 6.97
CA THR A 108 -8.18 -9.89 7.45
C THR A 108 -7.89 -10.87 6.32
N GLY A 109 -6.73 -11.52 6.34
CA GLY A 109 -6.34 -12.57 5.40
C GLY A 109 -5.88 -12.12 4.02
N GLY A 110 -5.56 -10.84 3.81
CA GLY A 110 -5.11 -10.34 2.51
C GLY A 110 -3.86 -11.04 1.98
N VAL A 111 -2.89 -11.29 2.85
CA VAL A 111 -1.67 -12.03 2.49
C VAL A 111 -1.95 -13.49 2.11
N LEU A 112 -2.95 -14.12 2.72
CA LEU A 112 -3.39 -15.48 2.36
C LEU A 112 -4.01 -15.50 0.97
N GLU A 113 -4.83 -14.49 0.63
CA GLU A 113 -5.40 -14.35 -0.70
C GLU A 113 -4.31 -14.20 -1.77
N PHE A 114 -3.34 -13.32 -1.57
CA PHE A 114 -2.19 -13.16 -2.48
C PHE A 114 -1.43 -14.47 -2.66
N LYS A 115 -1.11 -15.17 -1.56
CA LYS A 115 -0.40 -16.43 -1.62
C LYS A 115 -1.18 -17.51 -2.37
N ASN A 116 -2.50 -17.59 -2.16
CA ASN A 116 -3.38 -18.51 -2.86
C ASN A 116 -3.42 -18.22 -4.37
N VAL A 117 -3.60 -16.94 -4.73
CA VAL A 117 -3.58 -16.53 -6.15
C VAL A 117 -2.26 -16.88 -6.82
N PHE A 118 -1.13 -16.55 -6.21
CA PHE A 118 0.19 -16.85 -6.76
C PHE A 118 0.42 -18.35 -6.93
N LYS A 119 0.02 -19.16 -5.95
CA LYS A 119 0.05 -20.62 -6.06
C LYS A 119 -0.79 -21.12 -7.25
N ASN A 120 -2.02 -20.64 -7.39
CA ASN A 120 -2.93 -21.06 -8.47
C ASN A 120 -2.47 -20.59 -9.85
N LYS A 121 -1.76 -19.47 -9.93
CA LYS A 121 -1.13 -18.96 -11.17
C LYS A 121 0.23 -19.59 -11.46
N GLY A 122 0.71 -20.51 -10.63
CA GLY A 122 2.00 -21.17 -10.83
C GLY A 122 3.21 -20.25 -10.68
N VAL A 123 3.08 -19.18 -9.88
CA VAL A 123 4.23 -18.30 -9.62
C VAL A 123 5.30 -19.06 -8.85
N ASN A 124 6.44 -19.26 -9.53
CA ASN A 124 7.62 -19.95 -8.99
C ASN A 124 8.78 -18.95 -8.79
N LYS A 125 8.48 -17.86 -8.07
CA LYS A 125 9.45 -16.81 -7.75
C LYS A 125 9.62 -16.70 -6.24
N ASP A 126 10.83 -16.41 -5.80
CA ASP A 126 11.13 -16.17 -4.39
C ASP A 126 10.70 -14.74 -4.01
N VAL A 127 9.45 -14.60 -3.60
CA VAL A 127 8.88 -13.32 -3.16
C VAL A 127 8.46 -13.39 -1.69
N ILE A 128 8.62 -12.27 -0.99
CA ILE A 128 8.05 -12.08 0.35
C ILE A 128 6.69 -11.44 0.20
N ILE A 129 5.64 -12.09 0.71
CA ILE A 129 4.32 -11.47 0.81
C ILE A 129 4.08 -11.12 2.28
N ALA A 130 3.82 -9.84 2.54
CA ALA A 130 3.61 -9.31 3.89
C ALA A 130 2.36 -8.42 3.93
N GLU A 131 1.85 -8.16 5.12
CA GLU A 131 0.73 -7.26 5.31
C GLU A 131 0.92 -6.33 6.50
N ALA A 132 0.36 -5.12 6.37
CA ALA A 132 0.20 -4.18 7.46
C ALA A 132 -1.20 -4.35 8.08
N GLN A 133 -1.28 -4.29 9.40
CA GLN A 133 -2.52 -4.35 10.17
C GLN A 133 -3.51 -3.26 9.72
N THR A 134 -3.02 -2.07 9.45
CA THR A 134 -3.82 -0.92 9.03
C THR A 134 -3.01 -0.01 8.12
N PHE A 135 -3.68 0.91 7.45
CA PHE A 135 -2.99 1.92 6.65
C PHE A 135 -2.25 2.92 7.56
N ILE A 136 -1.03 3.29 7.16
CA ILE A 136 -0.13 4.13 7.97
C ILE A 136 -0.61 5.58 8.11
N PHE A 137 -1.30 6.13 7.11
CA PHE A 137 -1.77 7.51 7.09
C PHE A 137 -3.29 7.62 7.31
N ALA A 138 -3.71 8.69 7.97
CA ALA A 138 -5.01 9.26 7.76
C ALA A 138 -4.87 10.32 6.65
N SER A 139 -5.35 10.03 5.45
CA SER A 139 -5.14 10.90 4.28
C SER A 139 -6.36 10.98 3.39
N ARG A 140 -6.49 12.10 2.68
CA ARG A 140 -7.54 12.31 1.67
C ARG A 140 -7.00 13.09 0.49
N MET A 141 -7.29 12.60 -0.69
CA MET A 141 -7.00 13.26 -1.96
C MET A 141 -8.11 14.29 -2.24
N SER A 142 -7.73 15.52 -2.48
CA SER A 142 -8.65 16.57 -2.93
C SER A 142 -8.81 16.53 -4.47
N ASN A 143 -7.69 16.36 -5.17
CA ASN A 143 -7.62 16.18 -6.62
C ASN A 143 -6.48 15.22 -6.96
N PRO A 144 -6.48 14.58 -8.15
CA PRO A 144 -5.31 13.83 -8.60
C PRO A 144 -4.04 14.68 -8.53
N GLY A 145 -3.03 14.17 -7.84
CA GLY A 145 -1.77 14.90 -7.58
C GLY A 145 -1.78 15.83 -6.36
N VAL A 146 -2.89 15.92 -5.60
CA VAL A 146 -2.96 16.73 -4.37
C VAL A 146 -3.58 15.92 -3.23
N VAL A 147 -2.79 15.63 -2.20
CA VAL A 147 -3.21 14.79 -1.06
C VAL A 147 -2.91 15.47 0.26
N LYS A 148 -3.89 15.48 1.15
CA LYS A 148 -3.73 15.93 2.53
C LYS A 148 -3.50 14.73 3.44
N ILE A 149 -2.38 14.75 4.18
CA ILE A 149 -2.09 13.84 5.27
C ILE A 149 -2.52 14.52 6.56
N PHE A 150 -3.55 13.98 7.21
CA PHE A 150 -4.04 14.50 8.50
C PHE A 150 -3.20 13.99 9.66
N ARG A 151 -2.71 12.74 9.55
CA ARG A 151 -1.89 12.12 10.57
C ARG A 151 -1.06 10.97 10.01
N ILE A 152 0.16 10.85 10.49
CA ILE A 152 1.03 9.68 10.36
C ILE A 152 0.92 8.88 11.66
N LYS A 153 0.68 7.58 11.58
CA LYS A 153 0.65 6.72 12.77
C LYS A 153 2.06 6.49 13.28
N ASN A 154 2.22 6.48 14.59
CA ASN A 154 3.53 6.30 15.23
C ASN A 154 4.07 4.87 15.06
N ALA A 155 3.16 3.87 15.01
CA ALA A 155 3.51 2.47 14.83
C ALA A 155 2.39 1.73 14.10
N VAL A 156 2.76 0.88 13.15
CA VAL A 156 1.85 -0.02 12.44
C VAL A 156 2.50 -1.39 12.34
N PRO A 157 1.91 -2.41 12.98
CA PRO A 157 2.38 -3.79 12.87
C PRO A 157 2.33 -4.30 11.44
N ILE A 158 3.43 -4.93 11.00
CA ILE A 158 3.53 -5.67 9.73
C ILE A 158 4.03 -7.08 9.98
N ALA A 159 3.66 -8.04 9.13
CA ALA A 159 4.20 -9.39 9.19
C ALA A 159 4.24 -10.06 7.83
N ALA A 160 5.25 -10.90 7.62
CA ALA A 160 5.38 -11.73 6.42
C ALA A 160 4.71 -13.10 6.58
N LEU A 161 4.34 -13.70 5.45
CA LEU A 161 3.91 -15.09 5.37
C LEU A 161 4.84 -15.88 4.41
N PRO A 162 5.62 -16.84 4.91
CA PRO A 162 5.72 -17.31 6.31
C PRO A 162 6.50 -16.33 7.22
N SER A 163 6.21 -16.35 8.51
CA SER A 163 6.83 -15.44 9.50
C SER A 163 8.35 -15.59 9.64
N LYS A 164 8.93 -16.73 9.22
CA LYS A 164 10.39 -16.90 9.15
C LYS A 164 11.09 -15.88 8.22
N ARG A 165 10.34 -15.21 7.34
CA ARG A 165 10.82 -14.14 6.46
C ARG A 165 10.73 -12.73 7.09
N ASN A 166 10.26 -12.62 8.34
CA ASN A 166 10.15 -11.35 9.06
C ASN A 166 11.49 -10.62 9.23
N GLY A 167 12.59 -11.36 9.36
CA GLY A 167 13.94 -10.78 9.43
C GLY A 167 14.28 -9.97 8.16
N GLU A 168 14.04 -10.55 6.99
CA GLU A 168 14.29 -9.88 5.70
C GLU A 168 13.37 -8.67 5.51
N LEU A 169 12.09 -8.79 5.90
CA LEU A 169 11.15 -7.68 5.88
C LEU A 169 11.63 -6.52 6.75
N LYS A 170 12.08 -6.83 7.97
CA LYS A 170 12.59 -5.84 8.92
C LYS A 170 13.79 -5.07 8.39
N GLU A 171 14.75 -5.78 7.77
CA GLU A 171 15.95 -5.16 7.20
C GLU A 171 15.63 -4.13 6.12
N VAL A 172 14.62 -4.36 5.30
CA VAL A 172 14.21 -3.40 4.28
C VAL A 172 13.38 -2.27 4.87
N MET A 173 12.45 -2.58 5.77
CA MET A 173 11.48 -1.57 6.25
C MET A 173 12.10 -0.58 7.25
N LYS A 174 13.14 -0.93 7.99
CA LYS A 174 13.81 -0.02 8.94
C LYS A 174 14.31 1.28 8.29
N ASP A 175 14.77 1.19 7.04
CA ASP A 175 15.31 2.35 6.31
C ASP A 175 14.22 3.07 5.50
N VAL A 176 13.20 2.34 5.06
CA VAL A 176 12.10 2.89 4.24
C VAL A 176 11.08 3.63 5.10
N MET A 177 10.58 2.97 6.13
CA MET A 177 9.52 3.49 6.99
C MET A 177 9.56 2.83 8.37
N PRO A 178 10.35 3.38 9.31
CA PRO A 178 10.57 2.79 10.63
C PRO A 178 9.29 2.68 11.48
N GLU A 179 8.24 3.41 11.13
CA GLU A 179 6.93 3.31 11.74
C GLU A 179 6.24 1.97 11.48
N PHE A 180 6.74 1.16 10.53
CA PHE A 180 6.31 -0.22 10.37
C PHE A 180 7.11 -1.15 11.30
N GLU A 181 6.44 -1.63 12.33
CA GLU A 181 7.02 -2.56 13.32
C GLU A 181 6.70 -4.01 12.95
N VAL A 182 7.73 -4.86 12.87
CA VAL A 182 7.53 -6.26 12.52
C VAL A 182 6.95 -7.02 13.71
N ALA A 183 5.73 -7.52 13.55
CA ALA A 183 5.04 -8.39 14.51
C ALA A 183 5.44 -9.86 14.29
N ASP A 184 5.15 -10.73 15.28
CA ASP A 184 5.55 -12.13 15.25
C ASP A 184 5.02 -12.89 14.03
N ASN A 185 3.76 -12.63 13.65
CA ASN A 185 3.11 -13.33 12.53
C ASN A 185 1.86 -12.59 12.03
N ILE A 186 1.30 -13.10 10.93
CA ILE A 186 0.12 -12.51 10.29
C ILE A 186 -1.18 -12.66 11.09
N ILE A 187 -1.24 -13.53 12.06
CA ILE A 187 -2.42 -13.65 12.94
C ILE A 187 -2.59 -12.36 13.72
N TYR A 188 -1.46 -11.80 14.19
CA TYR A 188 -1.48 -10.51 14.86
C TYR A 188 -1.95 -9.39 13.95
N THR A 189 -1.44 -9.28 12.72
CA THR A 189 -1.82 -8.21 11.80
C THR A 189 -3.24 -8.35 11.26
N SER A 190 -3.69 -9.58 10.97
CA SER A 190 -5.02 -9.85 10.43
C SER A 190 -6.15 -9.72 11.46
N PHE A 191 -5.96 -10.20 12.70
CA PHE A 191 -7.04 -10.30 13.68
C PHE A 191 -7.03 -9.21 14.75
N ASN A 192 -5.94 -8.49 14.93
CA ASN A 192 -5.88 -7.35 15.85
C ASN A 192 -6.31 -6.03 15.18
N ASN A 193 -7.20 -6.07 14.21
CA ASN A 193 -7.71 -4.89 13.51
C ASN A 193 -9.04 -4.43 14.13
N ILE A 194 -8.95 -3.60 15.15
CA ILE A 194 -10.12 -3.03 15.86
C ILE A 194 -11.08 -2.29 14.90
N GLY A 195 -10.59 -1.75 13.79
CA GLY A 195 -11.41 -1.10 12.78
C GLY A 195 -12.46 -2.02 12.15
N ALA A 196 -12.18 -3.33 12.08
CA ALA A 196 -13.14 -4.32 11.58
C ALA A 196 -14.39 -4.47 12.49
N VAL A 197 -14.25 -4.12 13.77
CA VAL A 197 -15.34 -4.17 14.76
C VAL A 197 -16.00 -2.79 14.89
N PHE A 198 -15.22 -1.74 15.04
CA PHE A 198 -15.73 -0.39 15.30
C PHE A 198 -16.47 0.23 14.11
N HIS A 199 -15.97 0.08 12.88
CA HIS A 199 -16.61 0.71 11.73
C HIS A 199 -18.02 0.20 11.46
N PRO A 200 -18.29 -1.12 11.42
CA PRO A 200 -19.65 -1.62 11.26
C PRO A 200 -20.58 -1.21 12.41
N ALA A 201 -20.11 -1.29 13.66
CA ALA A 201 -20.89 -0.89 14.82
C ALA A 201 -21.26 0.61 14.77
N THR A 202 -20.28 1.46 14.47
CA THR A 202 -20.51 2.90 14.34
C THR A 202 -21.50 3.22 13.22
N LEU A 203 -21.39 2.53 12.09
CA LEU A 203 -22.29 2.72 10.95
C LEU A 203 -23.73 2.33 11.32
N LEU A 204 -23.92 1.17 11.91
CA LEU A 204 -25.23 0.66 12.32
C LEU A 204 -25.91 1.56 13.35
N LEU A 205 -25.14 1.98 14.38
CA LEU A 205 -25.68 2.84 15.46
C LEU A 205 -25.96 4.28 15.02
N ASN A 206 -25.45 4.73 13.87
CA ASN A 206 -25.65 6.06 13.33
C ASN A 206 -26.34 6.07 11.95
N ALA A 207 -26.91 4.95 11.52
CA ALA A 207 -27.51 4.83 10.20
C ALA A 207 -28.52 5.93 9.90
N ALA A 208 -29.41 6.24 10.86
CA ALA A 208 -30.41 7.29 10.72
C ALA A 208 -29.84 8.73 10.60
N ARG A 209 -28.56 8.94 10.99
CA ARG A 209 -27.91 10.23 10.87
C ARG A 209 -27.18 10.42 9.54
N ILE A 210 -26.83 9.32 8.86
CA ILE A 210 -26.10 9.37 7.61
C ILE A 210 -26.95 9.99 6.50
N GLU A 211 -28.24 9.72 6.49
CA GLU A 211 -29.19 10.26 5.50
C GLU A 211 -29.58 11.74 5.78
N SER A 212 -29.38 12.21 6.99
CA SER A 212 -29.77 13.58 7.39
C SER A 212 -28.67 14.64 7.16
N THR A 213 -27.47 14.23 6.76
CA THR A 213 -26.31 15.12 6.57
C THR A 213 -25.82 15.18 5.12
N ALA A 214 -26.63 14.67 4.18
CA ALA A 214 -26.34 14.70 2.74
C ALA A 214 -26.85 16.00 2.11
#